data_4bf76329c9f588aa6842b5b3382045c5
#
_entry.id   4bf76329c9f588aa6842b5b3382045c5
#
_cell.length_a   1.000
_cell.length_b   1.000
_cell.length_c   1.000
_cell.angle_alpha   90.00
_cell.angle_beta   90.00
_cell.angle_gamma   90.00
#
_symmetry.space_group_name_H-M   'P 1'
#
loop_
_entity.id
_entity.type
_entity.pdbx_description
1 polymer ?
#
loop_
_entity_poly.entity_id
_entity_poly.type
_entity_poly.pdbx_seq_one_letter_code
_entity_poly.pdbx_strand_id
1 'polypeptide(L)'
;MRKLLLASAAMTALLITGAQAQQRLSAYADANGYIDVQTLTCAQLADTFQEDADMLTTWYSGWYNGLAKKHYINVSGSKEAEHETIVFCKANPEVKIIHAIGRVIDKMRAERGIEVGKE
;
A
#
# COMPACT_ATOMS: atom_id res chain seq x y z
N MET A 1 15.69 -38.09 -55.21
CA MET A 1 16.13 -37.73 -53.83
C MET A 1 15.43 -36.46 -53.45
N ARG A 2 14.35 -36.58 -52.69
CA ARG A 2 13.61 -35.42 -52.15
C ARG A 2 14.10 -35.13 -50.73
N LYS A 3 14.74 -33.98 -50.52
CA LYS A 3 15.12 -33.48 -49.22
C LYS A 3 13.91 -32.76 -48.61
N LEU A 4 13.34 -33.38 -47.59
CA LEU A 4 12.34 -32.76 -46.75
C LEU A 4 13.04 -31.83 -45.75
N LEU A 5 12.83 -30.53 -45.93
CA LEU A 5 13.21 -29.52 -44.94
C LEU A 5 12.12 -29.43 -43.92
N LEU A 6 12.36 -29.95 -42.72
CA LEU A 6 11.54 -29.74 -41.54
C LEU A 6 11.79 -28.33 -41.00
N ALA A 7 10.88 -27.41 -41.26
CA ALA A 7 10.89 -26.12 -40.61
C ALA A 7 10.34 -26.25 -39.18
N SER A 8 11.22 -26.24 -38.18
CA SER A 8 10.85 -26.14 -36.78
C SER A 8 10.39 -24.70 -36.50
N ALA A 9 9.07 -24.51 -36.39
CA ALA A 9 8.51 -23.27 -35.88
C ALA A 9 8.70 -23.26 -34.34
N ALA A 10 9.70 -22.51 -33.88
CA ALA A 10 9.84 -22.21 -32.45
C ALA A 10 8.76 -21.21 -32.06
N MET A 11 7.73 -21.70 -31.40
CA MET A 11 6.69 -20.89 -30.79
C MET A 11 7.27 -20.26 -29.52
N THR A 12 7.79 -19.06 -29.60
CA THR A 12 8.13 -18.24 -28.44
C THR A 12 6.84 -17.79 -27.78
N ALA A 13 6.46 -18.46 -26.72
CA ALA A 13 5.42 -17.99 -25.82
C ALA A 13 5.92 -16.72 -25.12
N LEU A 14 5.48 -15.57 -25.56
CA LEU A 14 5.60 -14.31 -24.83
C LEU A 14 4.77 -14.44 -23.55
N LEU A 15 5.43 -14.71 -22.46
CA LEU A 15 4.86 -14.52 -21.14
C LEU A 15 4.68 -13.01 -20.93
N ILE A 16 3.52 -12.51 -21.31
CA ILE A 16 3.09 -11.17 -20.92
C ILE A 16 2.81 -11.26 -19.41
N THR A 17 3.84 -11.00 -18.62
CA THR A 17 3.63 -10.64 -17.21
C THR A 17 2.89 -9.31 -17.23
N GLY A 18 1.55 -9.34 -17.07
CA GLY A 18 0.75 -8.14 -17.01
C GLY A 18 1.21 -7.29 -15.82
N ALA A 19 2.00 -6.23 -16.10
CA ALA A 19 2.16 -5.15 -15.15
C ALA A 19 0.75 -4.60 -14.91
N GLN A 20 0.20 -4.82 -13.71
CA GLN A 20 -1.09 -4.23 -13.35
C GLN A 20 -0.90 -2.71 -13.35
N ALA A 21 -1.70 -2.01 -14.17
CA ALA A 21 -1.70 -0.56 -14.22
C ALA A 21 -2.09 -0.03 -12.83
N GLN A 22 -1.33 0.95 -12.33
CA GLN A 22 -1.66 1.64 -11.08
C GLN A 22 -3.08 2.22 -11.17
N GLN A 23 -3.81 2.10 -10.07
CA GLN A 23 -5.16 2.62 -9.94
C GLN A 23 -5.15 3.95 -9.17
N ARG A 24 -5.99 4.88 -9.60
CA ARG A 24 -6.25 6.08 -8.80
C ARG A 24 -7.09 5.71 -7.58
N LEU A 25 -6.83 6.34 -6.46
CA LEU A 25 -7.61 6.13 -5.23
C LEU A 25 -9.11 6.39 -5.45
N SER A 26 -9.45 7.37 -6.31
CA SER A 26 -10.82 7.67 -6.69
C SER A 26 -11.57 6.50 -7.35
N ALA A 27 -10.86 5.50 -7.89
CA ALA A 27 -11.49 4.30 -8.44
C ALA A 27 -12.20 3.44 -7.38
N TYR A 28 -11.85 3.63 -6.11
CA TYR A 28 -12.45 2.93 -4.99
C TYR A 28 -13.53 3.75 -4.27
N ALA A 29 -13.81 4.96 -4.76
CA ALA A 29 -14.82 5.83 -4.19
C ALA A 29 -16.23 5.47 -4.66
N ASP A 30 -17.23 5.78 -3.84
CA ASP A 30 -18.63 5.72 -4.22
C ASP A 30 -19.02 6.84 -5.20
N ALA A 31 -20.29 6.87 -5.61
CA ALA A 31 -20.79 7.87 -6.56
C ALA A 31 -20.69 9.33 -6.04
N ASN A 32 -20.54 9.52 -4.74
CA ASN A 32 -20.40 10.82 -4.10
C ASN A 32 -18.93 11.19 -3.81
N GLY A 33 -17.98 10.32 -4.18
CA GLY A 33 -16.55 10.55 -3.99
C GLY A 33 -16.01 10.12 -2.62
N TYR A 34 -16.79 9.41 -1.81
CA TYR A 34 -16.37 8.92 -0.50
C TYR A 34 -15.81 7.51 -0.57
N ILE A 35 -14.80 7.27 0.25
CA ILE A 35 -14.18 5.95 0.44
C ILE A 35 -14.37 5.53 1.89
N ASP A 36 -14.89 4.33 2.11
CA ASP A 36 -14.84 3.72 3.44
C ASP A 36 -13.43 3.17 3.68
N VAL A 37 -12.62 3.97 4.37
CA VAL A 37 -11.21 3.64 4.65
C VAL A 37 -11.02 2.39 5.51
N GLN A 38 -12.06 1.91 6.18
CA GLN A 38 -12.01 0.67 6.94
C GLN A 38 -12.04 -0.58 6.06
N THR A 39 -12.46 -0.43 4.81
CA THR A 39 -12.57 -1.54 3.86
C THR A 39 -11.36 -1.69 2.94
N LEU A 40 -10.55 -0.65 2.78
CA LEU A 40 -9.39 -0.65 1.90
C LEU A 40 -8.35 -1.69 2.34
N THR A 41 -7.83 -2.40 1.34
CA THR A 41 -6.83 -3.46 1.52
C THR A 41 -5.42 -2.99 1.18
N CYS A 42 -4.43 -3.71 1.68
CA CYS A 42 -3.03 -3.51 1.32
C CYS A 42 -2.77 -3.62 -0.18
N ALA A 43 -3.47 -4.51 -0.89
CA ALA A 43 -3.36 -4.60 -2.35
C ALA A 43 -3.74 -3.28 -3.02
N GLN A 44 -4.81 -2.64 -2.57
CA GLN A 44 -5.26 -1.35 -3.10
C GLN A 44 -4.25 -0.23 -2.81
N LEU A 45 -3.62 -0.19 -1.63
CA LEU A 45 -2.54 0.75 -1.33
C LEU A 45 -1.31 0.52 -2.21
N ALA A 46 -0.89 -0.74 -2.37
CA ALA A 46 0.29 -1.10 -3.15
C ALA A 46 0.12 -0.79 -4.65
N ASP A 47 -1.11 -0.83 -5.16
CA ASP A 47 -1.43 -0.59 -6.58
C ASP A 47 -1.78 0.87 -6.90
N THR A 48 -1.91 1.73 -5.90
CA THR A 48 -2.26 3.13 -6.15
C THR A 48 -1.05 3.97 -6.54
N PHE A 49 -1.29 5.15 -7.12
CA PHE A 49 -0.22 6.10 -7.40
C PHE A 49 0.39 6.64 -6.11
N GLN A 50 1.67 7.04 -6.16
CA GLN A 50 2.39 7.53 -4.98
C GLN A 50 1.70 8.71 -4.32
N GLU A 51 1.17 9.65 -5.10
CA GLU A 51 0.41 10.82 -4.59
C GLU A 51 -0.81 10.40 -3.78
N ASP A 52 -1.54 9.41 -4.26
CA ASP A 52 -2.71 8.86 -3.59
C ASP A 52 -2.32 8.04 -2.35
N ALA A 53 -1.21 7.33 -2.39
CA ALA A 53 -0.64 6.65 -1.23
C ALA A 53 -0.23 7.64 -0.14
N ASP A 54 0.43 8.73 -0.50
CA ASP A 54 0.82 9.80 0.42
C ASP A 54 -0.42 10.40 1.12
N MET A 55 -1.46 10.69 0.36
CA MET A 55 -2.72 11.23 0.89
C MET A 55 -3.39 10.24 1.85
N LEU A 56 -3.48 8.98 1.46
CA LEU A 56 -4.16 7.95 2.23
C LEU A 56 -3.42 7.65 3.54
N THR A 57 -2.11 7.49 3.51
CA THR A 57 -1.30 7.24 4.70
C THR A 57 -1.27 8.44 5.64
N THR A 58 -1.29 9.65 5.11
CA THR A 58 -1.45 10.89 5.89
C THR A 58 -2.80 10.93 6.60
N TRP A 59 -3.87 10.51 5.91
CA TRP A 59 -5.20 10.43 6.52
C TRP A 59 -5.22 9.44 7.70
N TYR A 60 -4.73 8.23 7.51
CA TYR A 60 -4.64 7.23 8.59
C TYR A 60 -3.78 7.69 9.76
N SER A 61 -2.65 8.33 9.48
CA SER A 61 -1.78 8.89 10.52
C SER A 61 -2.48 9.99 11.31
N GLY A 62 -3.24 10.86 10.64
CA GLY A 62 -4.04 11.91 11.26
C GLY A 62 -5.14 11.33 12.15
N TRP A 63 -5.79 10.27 11.69
CA TRP A 63 -6.82 9.57 12.48
C TRP A 63 -6.21 8.94 13.74
N TYR A 64 -5.08 8.24 13.62
CA TYR A 64 -4.36 7.64 14.74
C TYR A 64 -3.90 8.67 15.77
N ASN A 65 -3.30 9.75 15.31
CA ASN A 65 -2.82 10.83 16.18
C ASN A 65 -3.98 11.63 16.78
N GLY A 66 -5.09 11.78 16.06
CA GLY A 66 -6.32 12.40 16.55
C GLY A 66 -6.94 11.65 17.72
N LEU A 67 -6.96 10.32 17.66
CA LEU A 67 -7.39 9.47 18.78
C LEU A 67 -6.47 9.62 20.00
N ALA A 68 -5.17 9.77 19.77
CA ALA A 68 -4.18 10.01 20.81
C ALA A 68 -4.10 11.49 21.25
N LYS A 69 -4.90 12.37 20.65
CA LYS A 69 -4.89 13.82 20.91
C LYS A 69 -3.51 14.48 20.73
N LYS A 70 -2.72 13.97 19.80
CA LYS A 70 -1.40 14.53 19.45
C LYS A 70 -1.56 15.62 18.40
N HIS A 71 -0.86 16.74 18.57
CA HIS A 71 -0.86 17.88 17.65
C HIS A 71 0.51 18.21 17.07
N TYR A 72 1.50 17.38 17.34
CA TYR A 72 2.83 17.46 16.74
C TYR A 72 2.96 16.40 15.64
N ILE A 73 3.58 16.78 14.54
CA ILE A 73 3.95 15.86 13.47
C ILE A 73 5.47 15.64 13.45
N ASN A 74 5.87 14.38 13.45
CA ASN A 74 7.23 14.00 13.12
C ASN A 74 7.31 13.71 11.62
N VAL A 75 7.83 14.67 10.84
CA VAL A 75 7.82 14.59 9.37
C VAL A 75 8.61 13.38 8.87
N SER A 76 9.82 13.16 9.38
CA SER A 76 10.63 12.01 8.97
C SER A 76 10.02 10.69 9.42
N GLY A 77 9.51 10.62 10.63
CA GLY A 77 8.81 9.45 11.16
C GLY A 77 7.54 9.10 10.39
N SER A 78 6.81 10.13 9.90
CA SER A 78 5.61 9.91 9.08
C SER A 78 5.96 9.32 7.72
N LYS A 79 7.03 9.78 7.08
CA LYS A 79 7.53 9.20 5.82
C LYS A 79 8.04 7.78 5.99
N GLU A 80 8.71 7.50 7.10
CA GLU A 80 9.15 6.14 7.44
C GLU A 80 7.95 5.22 7.67
N ALA A 81 6.93 5.67 8.42
CA ALA A 81 5.71 4.90 8.64
C ALA A 81 4.98 4.59 7.34
N GLU A 82 4.91 5.53 6.40
CA GLU A 82 4.37 5.31 5.07
C GLU A 82 5.16 4.25 4.31
N HIS A 83 6.48 4.41 4.23
CA HIS A 83 7.36 3.46 3.54
C HIS A 83 7.22 2.05 4.10
N GLU A 84 7.33 1.88 5.41
CA GLU A 84 7.20 0.58 6.09
C GLU A 84 5.80 -0.02 5.90
N THR A 85 4.75 0.81 5.86
CA THR A 85 3.39 0.33 5.60
C THR A 85 3.26 -0.19 4.18
N ILE A 86 3.81 0.50 3.18
CA ILE A 86 3.79 0.04 1.78
C ILE A 86 4.58 -1.27 1.63
N VAL A 87 5.76 -1.38 2.24
CA VAL A 87 6.56 -2.61 2.25
C VAL A 87 5.78 -3.77 2.87
N PHE A 88 5.16 -3.55 4.02
CA PHE A 88 4.30 -4.53 4.66
C PHE A 88 3.12 -4.94 3.76
N CYS A 89 2.46 -3.98 3.14
CA CYS A 89 1.31 -4.22 2.28
C CYS A 89 1.65 -5.02 1.03
N LYS A 90 2.81 -4.81 0.42
CA LYS A 90 3.28 -5.62 -0.71
C LYS A 90 3.45 -7.09 -0.36
N ALA A 91 3.86 -7.38 0.87
CA ALA A 91 4.01 -8.74 1.38
C ALA A 91 2.69 -9.35 1.91
N ASN A 92 1.70 -8.52 2.22
CA ASN A 92 0.44 -8.93 2.85
C ASN A 92 -0.77 -8.26 2.17
N PRO A 93 -1.03 -8.55 0.89
CA PRO A 93 -2.02 -7.82 0.08
C PRO A 93 -3.46 -7.95 0.58
N GLU A 94 -3.78 -8.98 1.35
CA GLU A 94 -5.11 -9.26 1.91
C GLU A 94 -5.41 -8.51 3.20
N VAL A 95 -4.39 -7.96 3.87
CA VAL A 95 -4.56 -7.22 5.12
C VAL A 95 -5.19 -5.86 4.83
N LYS A 96 -6.07 -5.41 5.70
CA LYS A 96 -6.63 -4.06 5.61
C LYS A 96 -5.58 -3.01 5.97
N ILE A 97 -5.55 -1.90 5.24
CA ILE A 97 -4.57 -0.83 5.46
C ILE A 97 -4.61 -0.33 6.91
N ILE A 98 -5.79 -0.15 7.47
CA ILE A 98 -5.96 0.34 8.85
C ILE A 98 -5.27 -0.57 9.88
N HIS A 99 -5.24 -1.87 9.64
CA HIS A 99 -4.50 -2.81 10.50
C HIS A 99 -3.00 -2.81 10.19
N ALA A 100 -2.63 -2.69 8.92
CA ALA A 100 -1.23 -2.65 8.50
C ALA A 100 -0.50 -1.45 9.09
N ILE A 101 -1.06 -0.25 8.91
CA ILE A 101 -0.45 0.99 9.43
C ILE A 101 -0.41 1.00 10.96
N GLY A 102 -1.43 0.45 11.62
CA GLY A 102 -1.44 0.28 13.07
C GLY A 102 -0.26 -0.56 13.55
N ARG A 103 -0.04 -1.72 12.94
CA ARG A 103 1.10 -2.60 13.27
C ARG A 103 2.46 -1.92 13.07
N VAL A 104 2.59 -1.18 11.96
CA VAL A 104 3.82 -0.45 11.64
C VAL A 104 4.08 0.65 12.68
N ILE A 105 3.08 1.46 12.99
CA ILE A 105 3.21 2.53 13.98
C ILE A 105 3.53 1.96 15.36
N ASP A 106 2.85 0.91 15.80
CA ASP A 106 3.09 0.27 17.09
C ASP A 106 4.51 -0.29 17.18
N LYS A 107 4.99 -0.94 16.12
CA LYS A 107 6.38 -1.42 16.04
C LYS A 107 7.39 -0.28 16.13
N MET A 108 7.21 0.78 15.34
CA MET A 108 8.11 1.93 15.34
C MET A 108 8.14 2.62 16.70
N ARG A 109 7.01 2.73 17.38
CA ARG A 109 6.92 3.28 18.74
C ARG A 109 7.64 2.42 19.76
N ALA A 110 7.45 1.11 19.72
CA ALA A 110 8.13 0.16 20.59
C ALA A 110 9.65 0.21 20.41
N GLU A 111 10.14 0.26 19.19
CA GLU A 111 11.57 0.36 18.87
C GLU A 111 12.20 1.67 19.38
N ARG A 112 11.43 2.74 19.46
CA ARG A 112 11.86 4.07 19.94
C ARG A 112 11.57 4.31 21.42
N GLY A 113 11.00 3.34 22.11
CA GLY A 113 10.62 3.46 23.53
C GLY A 113 9.47 4.46 23.78
N ILE A 114 8.61 4.69 22.77
CA ILE A 114 7.45 5.58 22.88
C ILE A 114 6.26 4.77 23.36
N GLU A 115 5.80 5.04 24.59
CA GLU A 115 4.57 4.46 25.12
C GLU A 115 3.35 5.30 24.72
N VAL A 116 2.30 4.62 24.20
CA VAL A 116 1.03 5.26 23.86
C VAL A 116 0.13 5.27 25.08
N GLY A 117 -0.35 6.46 25.49
CA GLY A 117 -1.38 6.59 26.53
C GLY A 117 -0.86 6.91 27.94
N LYS A 118 0.41 7.24 28.11
CA LYS A 118 0.91 7.85 29.35
C LYS A 118 1.14 9.35 29.12
N GLU A 119 0.11 10.13 29.37
CA GLU A 119 0.15 11.57 29.68
C GLU A 119 -0.63 11.81 30.94
#